data_df5512624ffd1f5dbece09cc9b41eb38
#
_entry.id   df5512624ffd1f5dbece09cc9b41eb38
#
_cell.length_a   1.000
_cell.length_b   1.000
_cell.length_c   1.000
_cell.angle_alpha   90.00
_cell.angle_beta   90.00
_cell.angle_gamma   90.00
#
_symmetry.space_group_name_H-M   'P 1'
#
loop_
_entity.id
_entity.type
_entity.pdbx_description
1 polymer ?
#
loop_
_entity_poly.entity_id
_entity_poly.type
_entity_poly.pdbx_seq_one_letter_code
_entity_poly.pdbx_strand_id
1 'polypeptide(L)'
;MLAALITGCSHRAAPLAASGGIGVLSCQDAAGQQPADPEARPVNGVESFALHGDTNTGDTLPAWKSRDGHRYLVWKVFLAVAATARPYRNVTVISPATAALFYASPARWGAVSDSKTIGPPPRRIRLPACGRQFTGYTGGILIIHPGCVTLAVSGPASKAVTVTVPILVSRC
;
A
#
# COMPACT_ATOMS: atom_id res chain seq x y z
N MET A 1 24.34 55.02 -2.86
CA MET A 1 23.34 54.12 -2.28
C MET A 1 23.02 53.06 -3.30
N LEU A 2 23.61 51.85 -3.17
CA LEU A 2 23.32 50.71 -4.03
C LEU A 2 22.33 49.80 -3.29
N ALA A 3 21.14 49.59 -3.87
CA ALA A 3 20.17 48.64 -3.38
C ALA A 3 20.45 47.25 -4.01
N ALA A 4 20.83 46.28 -3.19
CA ALA A 4 21.00 44.91 -3.60
C ALA A 4 19.64 44.22 -3.64
N LEU A 5 19.18 43.80 -4.84
CA LEU A 5 18.03 42.94 -5.05
C LEU A 5 18.41 41.49 -4.73
N ILE A 6 17.90 40.97 -3.61
CA ILE A 6 18.03 39.57 -3.26
C ILE A 6 16.93 38.84 -4.00
N THR A 7 17.30 38.18 -5.10
CA THR A 7 16.39 37.25 -5.84
C THR A 7 16.34 35.93 -5.08
N GLY A 8 15.28 35.73 -4.30
CA GLY A 8 15.02 34.48 -3.61
C GLY A 8 14.65 33.38 -4.61
N CYS A 9 15.56 32.43 -4.84
CA CYS A 9 15.26 31.20 -5.54
C CYS A 9 14.34 30.32 -4.69
N SER A 10 13.03 30.40 -4.93
CA SER A 10 12.07 29.42 -4.42
C SER A 10 12.34 28.06 -5.10
N HIS A 11 13.08 27.21 -4.42
CA HIS A 11 13.18 25.80 -4.82
C HIS A 11 11.81 25.15 -4.57
N ARG A 12 10.95 25.17 -5.58
CA ARG A 12 9.82 24.24 -5.63
C ARG A 12 10.43 22.83 -5.70
N ALA A 13 10.36 22.10 -4.61
CA ALA A 13 10.65 20.68 -4.61
C ALA A 13 9.74 20.02 -5.66
N ALA A 14 10.34 19.46 -6.70
CA ALA A 14 9.60 18.68 -7.69
C ALA A 14 8.88 17.54 -6.97
N PRO A 15 7.61 17.25 -7.32
CA PRO A 15 6.91 16.09 -6.75
C PRO A 15 7.71 14.85 -7.12
N LEU A 16 8.29 14.19 -6.12
CA LEU A 16 9.03 12.94 -6.27
C LEU A 16 8.07 11.88 -6.81
N ALA A 17 8.20 11.57 -8.08
CA ALA A 17 7.58 10.40 -8.65
C ALA A 17 8.19 9.18 -7.97
N ALA A 18 7.42 8.50 -7.12
CA ALA A 18 7.79 7.20 -6.60
C ALA A 18 8.17 6.31 -7.79
N SER A 19 9.31 5.66 -7.72
CA SER A 19 9.84 4.80 -8.79
C SER A 19 8.75 3.83 -9.24
N GLY A 20 8.23 3.99 -10.45
CA GLY A 20 6.99 3.39 -10.94
C GLY A 20 7.04 1.89 -11.24
N GLY A 21 7.83 1.11 -10.49
CA GLY A 21 7.87 -0.34 -10.58
C GLY A 21 6.59 -0.99 -10.06
N ILE A 22 6.20 -2.12 -10.65
CA ILE A 22 5.14 -2.98 -10.12
C ILE A 22 5.80 -3.95 -9.15
N GLY A 23 5.38 -3.96 -7.89
CA GLY A 23 5.70 -5.04 -6.95
C GLY A 23 4.93 -6.30 -7.36
N VAL A 24 5.62 -7.34 -7.77
CA VAL A 24 4.99 -8.62 -8.14
C VAL A 24 5.25 -9.62 -7.02
N LEU A 25 4.16 -10.09 -6.40
CA LEU A 25 4.22 -11.19 -5.44
C LEU A 25 3.90 -12.51 -6.15
N SER A 26 4.35 -13.59 -5.55
CA SER A 26 4.07 -14.96 -5.95
C SER A 26 3.20 -15.68 -4.91
N CYS A 27 2.76 -16.88 -5.20
CA CYS A 27 2.08 -17.72 -4.22
C CYS A 27 2.97 -18.12 -3.02
N GLN A 28 4.29 -18.08 -3.19
CA GLN A 28 5.24 -18.35 -2.11
C GLN A 28 5.37 -17.17 -1.14
N ASP A 29 4.97 -15.96 -1.55
CA ASP A 29 4.97 -14.78 -0.70
C ASP A 29 3.69 -14.69 0.14
N ALA A 30 2.72 -15.57 -0.08
CA ALA A 30 1.48 -15.59 0.68
C ALA A 30 1.73 -15.98 2.14
N ALA A 31 1.03 -15.31 3.05
CA ALA A 31 1.05 -15.62 4.48
C ALA A 31 0.22 -16.87 4.81
N GLY A 32 -0.63 -17.31 3.89
CA GLY A 32 -1.46 -18.51 4.03
C GLY A 32 -2.76 -18.43 3.25
N GLN A 33 -3.55 -19.49 3.40
CA GLN A 33 -4.94 -19.57 2.91
C GLN A 33 -5.86 -19.27 4.09
N GLN A 34 -6.89 -18.46 3.85
CA GLN A 34 -7.89 -18.12 4.86
C GLN A 34 -9.29 -18.44 4.36
N PRO A 35 -10.20 -18.90 5.22
CA PRO A 35 -11.62 -18.95 4.87
C PRO A 35 -12.12 -17.53 4.56
N ALA A 36 -13.15 -17.43 3.75
CA ALA A 36 -13.86 -16.18 3.55
C ALA A 36 -14.42 -15.69 4.90
N ASP A 37 -14.22 -14.44 5.21
CA ASP A 37 -14.94 -13.80 6.30
C ASP A 37 -16.38 -13.56 5.84
N PRO A 38 -17.40 -14.12 6.50
CA PRO A 38 -18.80 -13.97 6.09
C PRO A 38 -19.29 -12.50 6.17
N GLU A 39 -18.63 -11.67 6.96
CA GLU A 39 -18.95 -10.25 7.10
C GLU A 39 -18.14 -9.36 6.14
N ALA A 40 -17.08 -9.88 5.56
CA ALA A 40 -16.25 -9.11 4.66
C ALA A 40 -16.92 -8.88 3.31
N ARG A 41 -16.77 -7.67 2.82
CA ARG A 41 -17.24 -7.27 1.48
C ARG A 41 -16.02 -7.05 0.58
N PRO A 42 -15.61 -8.05 -0.21
CA PRO A 42 -14.42 -7.90 -1.04
C PRO A 42 -14.62 -6.78 -2.08
N VAL A 43 -13.66 -5.90 -2.17
CA VAL A 43 -13.56 -4.89 -3.23
C VAL A 43 -12.89 -5.53 -4.43
N ASN A 44 -13.66 -5.78 -5.48
CA ASN A 44 -13.17 -6.42 -6.71
C ASN A 44 -12.35 -7.72 -6.45
N GLY A 45 -12.80 -8.52 -5.48
CA GLY A 45 -12.15 -9.78 -5.11
C GLY A 45 -10.93 -9.65 -4.21
N VAL A 46 -10.67 -8.47 -3.67
CA VAL A 46 -9.70 -8.23 -2.58
C VAL A 46 -10.46 -7.88 -1.32
N GLU A 47 -10.19 -8.61 -0.27
CA GLU A 47 -10.75 -8.41 1.05
C GLU A 47 -9.72 -7.78 1.98
N SER A 48 -10.15 -6.81 2.76
CA SER A 48 -9.43 -6.26 3.88
C SER A 48 -10.38 -5.37 4.68
N PHE A 49 -10.37 -5.45 5.98
CA PHE A 49 -11.11 -4.53 6.86
C PHE A 49 -10.76 -3.06 6.56
N ALA A 50 -9.49 -2.81 6.25
CA ALA A 50 -9.02 -1.48 5.90
C ALA A 50 -9.70 -0.88 4.66
N LEU A 51 -10.10 -1.70 3.69
CA LEU A 51 -10.78 -1.22 2.47
C LEU A 51 -12.22 -0.77 2.73
N HIS A 52 -12.77 -1.05 3.89
CA HIS A 52 -14.10 -0.63 4.32
C HIS A 52 -14.10 0.62 5.20
N GLY A 53 -12.94 1.27 5.38
CA GLY A 53 -12.83 2.47 6.20
C GLY A 53 -12.81 2.20 7.70
N ASP A 54 -12.68 0.95 8.12
CA ASP A 54 -12.47 0.61 9.52
C ASP A 54 -11.03 0.97 9.92
N THR A 55 -10.91 2.11 10.59
CA THR A 55 -9.62 2.69 10.99
C THR A 55 -9.00 2.00 12.20
N ASN A 56 -9.75 1.15 12.90
CA ASN A 56 -9.30 0.54 14.14
C ASN A 56 -8.53 -0.76 13.96
N THR A 57 -8.43 -1.28 12.75
CA THR A 57 -7.84 -2.60 12.47
C THR A 57 -6.38 -2.57 11.99
N GLY A 58 -5.83 -1.40 11.75
CA GLY A 58 -4.44 -1.26 11.31
C GLY A 58 -3.50 -0.87 12.45
N ASP A 59 -2.56 -1.74 12.80
CA ASP A 59 -1.47 -1.37 13.69
C ASP A 59 -0.57 -0.34 13.02
N THR A 60 -0.34 0.77 13.71
CA THR A 60 0.68 1.73 13.29
C THR A 60 2.04 1.21 13.73
N LEU A 61 2.87 0.90 12.76
CA LEU A 61 4.25 0.52 13.04
C LEU A 61 5.15 1.76 13.13
N PRO A 62 6.32 1.64 13.78
CA PRO A 62 7.34 2.68 13.76
C PRO A 62 7.70 3.09 12.33
N ALA A 63 8.07 4.35 12.16
CA ALA A 63 8.44 4.88 10.85
C ALA A 63 9.60 4.10 10.21
N TRP A 64 9.45 3.74 8.95
CA TRP A 64 10.48 3.07 8.15
C TRP A 64 11.21 4.07 7.27
N LYS A 65 12.50 3.82 7.03
CA LYS A 65 13.33 4.64 6.16
C LYS A 65 13.52 3.92 4.83
N SER A 66 13.20 4.58 3.75
CA SER A 66 13.53 4.10 2.41
C SER A 66 14.96 4.50 2.02
N ARG A 67 15.59 3.73 1.15
CA ARG A 67 16.96 4.00 0.68
C ARG A 67 17.11 5.31 -0.08
N ASP A 68 16.02 5.84 -0.62
CA ASP A 68 15.96 7.17 -1.24
C ASP A 68 15.79 8.32 -0.22
N GLY A 69 15.84 8.01 1.09
CA GLY A 69 15.82 8.97 2.17
C GLY A 69 14.43 9.31 2.73
N HIS A 70 13.35 8.83 2.13
CA HIS A 70 12.00 9.06 2.65
C HIS A 70 11.74 8.30 3.95
N ARG A 71 11.00 8.93 4.85
CA ARG A 71 10.48 8.29 6.06
C ARG A 71 8.98 8.06 5.89
N TYR A 72 8.57 6.82 6.06
CA TYR A 72 7.17 6.42 5.95
C TYR A 72 6.62 6.02 7.32
N LEU A 73 5.43 6.52 7.63
CA LEU A 73 4.55 5.87 8.59
C LEU A 73 4.00 4.61 7.94
N VAL A 74 4.03 3.50 8.65
CA VAL A 74 3.57 2.21 8.12
C VAL A 74 2.26 1.86 8.77
N TRP A 75 1.22 1.78 7.98
CA TRP A 75 -0.07 1.26 8.42
C TRP A 75 -0.19 -0.19 7.94
N LYS A 76 -0.07 -1.11 8.90
CA LYS A 76 -0.10 -2.54 8.62
C LYS A 76 -1.50 -2.95 8.19
N VAL A 77 -1.60 -3.51 6.99
CA VAL A 77 -2.85 -3.94 6.38
C VAL A 77 -2.66 -5.31 5.76
N PHE A 78 -3.46 -6.26 6.18
CA PHE A 78 -3.52 -7.56 5.54
C PHE A 78 -4.49 -7.49 4.36
N LEU A 79 -4.08 -8.01 3.21
CA LEU A 79 -4.93 -8.15 2.03
C LEU A 79 -5.15 -9.62 1.71
N ALA A 80 -6.38 -10.01 1.45
CA ALA A 80 -6.73 -11.36 1.04
C ALA A 80 -7.37 -11.33 -0.35
N VAL A 81 -6.88 -12.15 -1.27
CA VAL A 81 -7.37 -12.26 -2.64
C VAL A 81 -8.23 -13.49 -2.79
N ALA A 82 -9.49 -13.31 -3.20
CA ALA A 82 -10.44 -14.40 -3.39
C ALA A 82 -9.98 -15.36 -4.49
N ALA A 83 -10.21 -16.66 -4.31
CA ALA A 83 -9.90 -17.68 -5.32
C ALA A 83 -10.61 -17.42 -6.67
N THR A 84 -11.78 -16.80 -6.64
CA THR A 84 -12.55 -16.39 -7.84
C THR A 84 -11.91 -15.21 -8.58
N ALA A 85 -10.95 -14.53 -7.94
CA ALA A 85 -10.27 -13.36 -8.49
C ALA A 85 -9.07 -13.71 -9.39
N ARG A 86 -8.98 -14.94 -9.85
CA ARG A 86 -7.88 -15.44 -10.69
C ARG A 86 -7.72 -14.66 -12.01
N PRO A 87 -6.49 -14.62 -12.55
CA PRO A 87 -5.26 -15.17 -11.97
C PRO A 87 -4.64 -14.26 -10.88
N TYR A 88 -4.98 -12.98 -10.84
CA TYR A 88 -4.45 -12.01 -9.87
C TYR A 88 -5.33 -10.77 -9.71
N ARG A 89 -5.02 -9.96 -8.71
CA ARG A 89 -5.48 -8.57 -8.60
C ARG A 89 -4.28 -7.62 -8.49
N ASN A 90 -4.47 -6.43 -9.05
CA ASN A 90 -3.56 -5.31 -8.83
C ASN A 90 -4.19 -4.37 -7.80
N VAL A 91 -3.39 -3.92 -6.86
CA VAL A 91 -3.74 -2.81 -5.98
C VAL A 91 -2.79 -1.66 -6.30
N THR A 92 -3.35 -0.51 -6.60
CA THR A 92 -2.60 0.67 -7.05
C THR A 92 -2.96 1.87 -6.19
N VAL A 93 -1.97 2.57 -5.68
CA VAL A 93 -2.17 3.88 -5.05
C VAL A 93 -2.45 4.92 -6.12
N ILE A 94 -3.61 5.53 -6.07
CA ILE A 94 -4.01 6.64 -6.95
C ILE A 94 -3.55 7.96 -6.34
N SER A 95 -3.86 8.19 -5.06
CA SER A 95 -3.46 9.39 -4.31
C SER A 95 -3.22 9.09 -2.83
N PRO A 96 -2.40 9.87 -2.16
CA PRO A 96 -1.50 10.90 -2.68
C PRO A 96 -0.28 10.32 -3.41
N ALA A 97 0.44 11.15 -4.17
CA ALA A 97 1.64 10.72 -4.90
C ALA A 97 2.76 10.19 -3.98
N THR A 98 2.76 10.61 -2.74
CA THR A 98 3.73 10.23 -1.71
C THR A 98 3.39 8.92 -0.98
N ALA A 99 2.20 8.35 -1.20
CA ALA A 99 1.85 7.06 -0.62
C ALA A 99 2.34 5.91 -1.52
N ALA A 100 2.67 4.80 -0.89
CA ALA A 100 3.17 3.59 -1.55
C ALA A 100 2.65 2.32 -0.85
N LEU A 101 3.02 1.17 -1.38
CA LEU A 101 2.63 -0.13 -0.86
C LEU A 101 3.88 -0.95 -0.53
N PHE A 102 3.83 -1.71 0.55
CA PHE A 102 4.84 -2.70 0.85
C PHE A 102 4.16 -4.01 1.27
N TYR A 103 4.28 -5.01 0.41
CA TYR A 103 3.82 -6.36 0.65
C TYR A 103 4.93 -7.33 0.33
N ALA A 104 5.10 -8.35 1.17
CA ALA A 104 6.21 -9.29 1.06
C ALA A 104 5.87 -10.62 1.72
N SER A 105 6.71 -11.62 1.52
CA SER A 105 6.63 -12.86 2.30
C SER A 105 6.77 -12.57 3.80
N PRO A 106 6.19 -13.40 4.68
CA PRO A 106 6.28 -13.19 6.13
C PRO A 106 7.72 -13.02 6.63
N ALA A 107 8.67 -13.78 6.11
CA ALA A 107 10.08 -13.69 6.48
C ALA A 107 10.68 -12.34 6.09
N ARG A 108 10.40 -11.85 4.87
CA ARG A 108 10.89 -10.55 4.41
C ARG A 108 10.20 -9.40 5.15
N TRP A 109 8.92 -9.54 5.46
CA TRP A 109 8.20 -8.57 6.28
C TRP A 109 8.85 -8.45 7.67
N GLY A 110 9.15 -9.57 8.33
CA GLY A 110 9.85 -9.59 9.62
C GLY A 110 11.20 -8.88 9.54
N ALA A 111 12.06 -9.25 8.59
CA ALA A 111 13.38 -8.64 8.42
C ALA A 111 13.33 -7.12 8.19
N VAL A 112 12.33 -6.62 7.44
CA VAL A 112 12.13 -5.18 7.22
C VAL A 112 11.57 -4.52 8.48
N SER A 113 10.66 -5.19 9.18
CA SER A 113 10.11 -4.69 10.45
C SER A 113 11.19 -4.53 11.52
N ASP A 114 12.21 -5.37 11.52
CA ASP A 114 13.34 -5.29 12.44
C ASP A 114 14.33 -4.18 12.03
N SER A 115 14.72 -4.15 10.76
CA SER A 115 15.71 -3.18 10.24
C SER A 115 15.15 -1.77 10.07
N LYS A 116 13.83 -1.61 9.98
CA LYS A 116 13.12 -0.36 9.65
C LYS A 116 13.59 0.28 8.34
N THR A 117 14.17 -0.53 7.44
CA THR A 117 14.75 -0.07 6.17
C THR A 117 14.17 -0.83 4.99
N ILE A 118 13.72 -0.10 3.97
CA ILE A 118 13.16 -0.65 2.74
C ILE A 118 13.86 -0.09 1.50
N GLY A 119 13.79 -0.82 0.40
CA GLY A 119 14.06 -0.27 -0.93
C GLY A 119 12.95 0.71 -1.34
N PRO A 120 13.08 1.36 -2.51
CA PRO A 120 12.02 2.21 -3.05
C PRO A 120 10.71 1.42 -3.16
N PRO A 121 9.65 1.79 -2.42
CA PRO A 121 8.42 1.02 -2.41
C PRO A 121 7.59 1.29 -3.68
N PRO A 122 6.95 0.26 -4.25
CA PRO A 122 6.09 0.43 -5.41
C PRO A 122 4.77 1.11 -5.05
N ARG A 123 4.17 1.78 -6.02
CA ARG A 123 2.80 2.29 -5.90
C ARG A 123 1.75 1.29 -6.42
N ARG A 124 2.19 0.24 -7.06
CA ARG A 124 1.33 -0.84 -7.58
C ARG A 124 1.91 -2.18 -7.18
N ILE A 125 1.05 -3.04 -6.69
CA ILE A 125 1.38 -4.43 -6.42
C ILE A 125 0.44 -5.36 -7.19
N ARG A 126 0.97 -6.53 -7.53
CA ARG A 126 0.20 -7.63 -8.10
C ARG A 126 0.15 -8.77 -7.09
N LEU A 127 -1.06 -9.20 -6.77
CA LEU A 127 -1.36 -10.22 -5.79
C LEU A 127 -2.03 -11.42 -6.50
N PRO A 128 -1.36 -12.56 -6.68
CA PRO A 128 -1.98 -13.74 -7.28
C PRO A 128 -3.06 -14.35 -6.38
N ALA A 129 -4.08 -14.92 -7.00
CA ALA A 129 -5.08 -15.73 -6.32
C ALA A 129 -4.61 -17.18 -6.34
N CYS A 130 -4.14 -17.69 -5.20
CA CYS A 130 -3.54 -19.01 -5.06
C CYS A 130 -4.49 -19.97 -4.32
N GLY A 131 -4.61 -21.21 -4.79
CA GLY A 131 -5.42 -22.21 -4.10
C GLY A 131 -6.93 -22.04 -4.27
N ARG A 132 -7.72 -22.55 -3.31
CA ARG A 132 -9.18 -22.62 -3.35
C ARG A 132 -9.89 -21.65 -2.40
N GLN A 133 -9.15 -21.02 -1.53
CA GLN A 133 -9.63 -20.06 -0.53
C GLN A 133 -9.07 -18.66 -0.80
N PHE A 134 -9.29 -17.73 0.12
CA PHE A 134 -8.62 -16.46 0.06
C PHE A 134 -7.12 -16.64 0.30
N THR A 135 -6.34 -16.01 -0.57
CA THR A 135 -4.88 -15.96 -0.42
C THR A 135 -4.49 -14.69 0.31
N GLY A 136 -3.94 -14.85 1.51
CA GLY A 136 -3.55 -13.73 2.38
C GLY A 136 -2.14 -13.24 2.12
N TYR A 137 -1.96 -11.93 2.15
CA TYR A 137 -0.68 -11.25 1.99
C TYR A 137 -0.42 -10.28 3.13
N THR A 138 0.73 -10.42 3.78
CA THR A 138 1.17 -9.49 4.82
C THR A 138 1.80 -8.26 4.20
N GLY A 139 1.38 -7.09 4.66
CA GLY A 139 1.90 -5.85 4.14
C GLY A 139 1.34 -4.62 4.81
N GLY A 140 1.48 -3.50 4.14
CA GLY A 140 0.99 -2.22 4.63
C GLY A 140 0.96 -1.14 3.57
N ILE A 141 0.24 -0.07 3.92
CA ILE A 141 0.23 1.19 3.21
C ILE A 141 1.26 2.09 3.87
N LEU A 142 2.11 2.67 3.06
CA LEU A 142 3.17 3.58 3.45
C LEU A 142 2.75 5.00 3.13
N ILE A 143 2.79 5.88 4.13
CA ILE A 143 2.43 7.30 3.99
C ILE A 143 3.49 8.17 4.65
N ILE A 144 3.68 9.38 4.15
CA ILE A 144 4.59 10.35 4.79
C ILE A 144 3.86 11.12 5.90
N HIS A 145 2.59 11.43 5.68
CA HIS A 145 1.75 12.14 6.65
C HIS A 145 0.40 11.44 6.78
N PRO A 146 -0.24 11.49 7.98
CA PRO A 146 -1.62 11.06 8.15
C PRO A 146 -2.55 11.68 7.10
N GLY A 147 -3.51 10.91 6.62
CA GLY A 147 -4.43 11.41 5.60
C GLY A 147 -5.16 10.30 4.85
N CYS A 148 -5.84 10.68 3.78
CA CYS A 148 -6.62 9.77 2.97
C CYS A 148 -5.79 9.19 1.82
N VAL A 149 -5.86 7.89 1.65
CA VAL A 149 -5.21 7.18 0.53
C VAL A 149 -6.28 6.57 -0.37
N THR A 150 -6.28 6.96 -1.63
CA THR A 150 -7.16 6.35 -2.64
C THR A 150 -6.43 5.21 -3.34
N LEU A 151 -7.03 4.04 -3.29
CA LEU A 151 -6.55 2.82 -3.92
C LEU A 151 -7.48 2.43 -5.07
N ALA A 152 -6.93 1.89 -6.13
CA ALA A 152 -7.68 1.19 -7.17
C ALA A 152 -7.37 -0.30 -7.13
N VAL A 153 -8.41 -1.12 -7.10
CA VAL A 153 -8.32 -2.58 -7.20
C VAL A 153 -8.82 -3.00 -8.57
N SER A 154 -7.99 -3.71 -9.34
CA SER A 154 -8.31 -4.14 -10.69
C SER A 154 -7.82 -5.56 -10.97
N GLY A 155 -8.41 -6.24 -11.93
CA GLY A 155 -7.96 -7.53 -12.46
C GLY A 155 -7.74 -7.48 -13.97
N PRO A 156 -7.32 -8.59 -14.59
CA PRO A 156 -7.04 -8.64 -16.01
C PRO A 156 -8.23 -8.26 -16.91
N ALA A 157 -9.44 -8.66 -16.49
CA ALA A 157 -10.68 -8.46 -17.22
C ALA A 157 -11.73 -7.69 -16.41
N SER A 158 -11.36 -7.10 -15.28
CA SER A 158 -12.30 -6.36 -14.43
C SER A 158 -12.01 -4.86 -14.45
N LYS A 159 -13.08 -4.07 -14.50
CA LYS A 159 -13.00 -2.63 -14.29
C LYS A 159 -12.36 -2.33 -12.94
N ALA A 160 -11.52 -1.31 -12.88
CA ALA A 160 -10.97 -0.86 -11.62
C ALA A 160 -12.09 -0.32 -10.69
N VAL A 161 -12.04 -0.71 -9.43
CA VAL A 161 -12.89 -0.16 -8.36
C VAL A 161 -11.98 0.65 -7.45
N THR A 162 -12.37 1.87 -7.13
CA THR A 162 -11.61 2.75 -6.24
C THR A 162 -12.21 2.76 -4.85
N VAL A 163 -11.33 2.78 -3.85
CA VAL A 163 -11.70 2.97 -2.44
C VAL A 163 -10.80 4.03 -1.84
N THR A 164 -11.32 4.81 -0.90
CA THR A 164 -10.53 5.78 -0.15
C THR A 164 -10.47 5.35 1.31
N VAL A 165 -9.26 5.22 1.80
CA VAL A 165 -8.95 4.68 3.13
C VAL A 165 -8.41 5.81 4.00
N PRO A 166 -9.05 6.13 5.14
CA PRO A 166 -8.49 7.05 6.12
C PRO A 166 -7.37 6.38 6.90
N ILE A 167 -6.19 7.00 6.92
CA ILE A 167 -5.02 6.48 7.64
C ILE A 167 -4.60 7.49 8.70
N LEU A 168 -4.76 7.12 9.97
CA LEU A 168 -4.48 7.96 11.14
C LEU A 168 -5.30 9.27 11.14
N VAL A 169 -6.42 9.28 10.44
CA VAL A 169 -7.44 10.32 10.46
C VAL A 169 -8.81 9.67 10.63
N SER A 170 -9.78 10.38 11.21
CA SER A 170 -11.08 9.79 11.55
C SER A 170 -11.97 9.50 10.34
N ARG A 171 -11.78 10.21 9.27
CA ARG A 171 -12.55 10.05 8.02
C ARG A 171 -11.88 10.77 6.85
N CYS A 172 -12.27 10.42 5.66
CA CYS A 172 -12.00 11.11 4.40
C CYS A 172 -13.27 11.93 3.95
#